data_b6720dc3b2629ffaf6d40ecd276d29bc
#
_entry.id   b6720dc3b2629ffaf6d40ecd276d29bc
#
_cell.length_a   1.000
_cell.length_b   1.000
_cell.length_c   1.000
_cell.angle_alpha   90.00
_cell.angle_beta   90.00
_cell.angle_gamma   90.00
#
_symmetry.space_group_name_H-M   'P 1'
#
loop_
_entity.id
_entity.type
_entity.pdbx_description
1 polymer ?
#
loop_
_entity_poly.entity_id
_entity_poly.type
_entity_poly.pdbx_seq_one_letter_code
_entity_poly.pdbx_strand_id
1 'polypeptide(L)'
;MAGNSGNVTGKDFVGGVVGQNNYAINGVNASNTGVVNATDGGAGGLIAHNTGVLNNITMINAGLVTGTGTDGDSGTGGLIGYNEGDITNSVLENTVGFEINDETFDGVVTGVSNVGGVIGINTGKIENTSLMNKADITVNVDENENAENIGGLIGKNTGTVTGGRDASDSYYKYQIYNNGVITVNGNGSNIGGLIGNNEINGSLSKGYNTGAIYASGSKNVGGIVGNNEALSARYLTLLWLILLILIKTPQSPAVLTSVAWLAQIAAH
;
A
#
# COMPACT_ATOMS: atom_id res chain seq x y z
N MET A 1 6.04 -9.80 -23.10
CA MET A 1 4.97 -9.09 -22.37
C MET A 1 3.98 -10.13 -21.92
N ALA A 2 3.64 -10.15 -20.65
CA ALA A 2 2.53 -10.96 -20.14
C ALA A 2 1.30 -10.05 -19.99
N GLY A 3 0.10 -10.54 -20.33
CA GLY A 3 -1.08 -9.68 -20.24
C GLY A 3 -2.36 -10.46 -20.06
N ASN A 4 -3.33 -9.86 -19.36
CA ASN A 4 -4.69 -10.34 -19.23
C ASN A 4 -5.67 -9.29 -19.77
N SER A 5 -6.59 -9.72 -20.62
CA SER A 5 -7.74 -8.92 -21.05
C SER A 5 -9.07 -9.61 -20.75
N GLY A 6 -9.03 -10.81 -20.19
CA GLY A 6 -10.21 -11.58 -19.78
C GLY A 6 -10.60 -11.26 -18.33
N ASN A 7 -11.84 -11.59 -17.98
CA ASN A 7 -12.33 -11.48 -16.61
C ASN A 7 -11.80 -12.63 -15.76
N VAL A 8 -11.26 -12.30 -14.59
CA VAL A 8 -10.78 -13.26 -13.59
C VAL A 8 -11.62 -13.11 -12.33
N THR A 9 -12.34 -14.15 -11.95
CA THR A 9 -13.17 -14.15 -10.73
C THR A 9 -12.79 -15.35 -9.86
N GLY A 10 -12.64 -15.11 -8.58
CA GLY A 10 -12.32 -16.11 -7.58
C GLY A 10 -12.80 -15.72 -6.21
N LYS A 11 -12.52 -16.55 -5.21
CA LYS A 11 -12.91 -16.29 -3.84
C LYS A 11 -11.93 -15.33 -3.17
N ASP A 12 -10.65 -15.68 -3.12
CA ASP A 12 -9.60 -14.94 -2.43
C ASP A 12 -8.28 -15.01 -3.22
N PHE A 13 -7.38 -14.05 -3.00
CA PHE A 13 -6.10 -13.90 -3.70
C PHE A 13 -6.25 -13.98 -5.22
N VAL A 14 -7.13 -13.15 -5.76
CA VAL A 14 -7.45 -13.11 -7.18
C VAL A 14 -6.56 -12.10 -7.90
N GLY A 15 -5.69 -12.59 -8.77
CA GLY A 15 -4.79 -11.77 -9.57
C GLY A 15 -5.09 -11.89 -11.07
N GLY A 16 -5.07 -10.77 -11.79
CA GLY A 16 -5.31 -10.77 -13.23
C GLY A 16 -4.28 -11.56 -14.03
N VAL A 17 -3.05 -11.66 -13.53
CA VAL A 17 -1.94 -12.43 -14.16
C VAL A 17 -1.43 -13.54 -13.25
N VAL A 18 -1.27 -13.26 -11.96
CA VAL A 18 -0.71 -14.20 -10.97
C VAL A 18 -1.54 -14.14 -9.70
N GLY A 19 -2.09 -15.29 -9.26
CA GLY A 19 -2.76 -15.40 -7.96
C GLY A 19 -1.75 -15.28 -6.83
N GLN A 20 -0.71 -16.13 -6.81
CA GLN A 20 0.36 -16.10 -5.80
C GLN A 20 1.73 -16.22 -6.45
N ASN A 21 2.65 -15.33 -6.09
CA ASN A 21 4.05 -15.36 -6.48
C ASN A 21 4.96 -15.60 -5.28
N ASN A 22 5.69 -16.72 -5.27
CA ASN A 22 6.61 -17.10 -4.20
C ASN A 22 8.09 -17.01 -4.61
N TYR A 23 8.37 -16.64 -5.86
CA TYR A 23 9.72 -16.65 -6.42
C TYR A 23 10.08 -15.29 -7.06
N ALA A 24 11.34 -15.14 -7.43
CA ALA A 24 11.79 -13.91 -8.08
C ALA A 24 11.24 -13.80 -9.51
N ILE A 25 10.69 -12.63 -9.85
CA ILE A 25 10.32 -12.22 -11.20
C ILE A 25 11.26 -11.08 -11.62
N ASN A 26 11.99 -11.26 -12.71
CA ASN A 26 12.95 -10.28 -13.20
C ASN A 26 12.73 -9.95 -14.67
N GLY A 27 12.81 -8.67 -15.02
CA GLY A 27 12.81 -8.20 -16.41
C GLY A 27 11.51 -8.44 -17.17
N VAL A 28 10.36 -8.46 -16.48
CA VAL A 28 9.05 -8.74 -17.09
C VAL A 28 8.22 -7.47 -17.21
N ASN A 29 7.58 -7.28 -18.38
CA ASN A 29 6.52 -6.31 -18.57
C ASN A 29 5.17 -7.03 -18.57
N ALA A 30 4.24 -6.59 -17.72
CA ALA A 30 2.91 -7.17 -17.59
C ALA A 30 1.81 -6.10 -17.58
N SER A 31 0.64 -6.44 -18.13
CA SER A 31 -0.51 -5.56 -18.13
C SER A 31 -1.81 -6.31 -17.87
N ASN A 32 -2.79 -5.61 -17.28
CA ASN A 32 -4.16 -6.08 -17.14
C ASN A 32 -5.13 -5.02 -17.63
N THR A 33 -6.06 -5.41 -18.49
CA THR A 33 -7.21 -4.62 -18.93
C THR A 33 -8.55 -5.32 -18.65
N GLY A 34 -8.48 -6.57 -18.16
CA GLY A 34 -9.65 -7.36 -17.76
C GLY A 34 -10.15 -6.99 -16.38
N VAL A 35 -11.34 -7.46 -16.05
CA VAL A 35 -11.93 -7.33 -14.72
C VAL A 35 -11.34 -8.39 -13.79
N VAL A 36 -10.88 -7.96 -12.61
CA VAL A 36 -10.42 -8.85 -11.53
C VAL A 36 -11.37 -8.72 -10.35
N ASN A 37 -11.97 -9.83 -9.93
CA ASN A 37 -12.97 -9.82 -8.88
C ASN A 37 -12.71 -10.93 -7.84
N ALA A 38 -12.43 -10.52 -6.60
CA ALA A 38 -12.38 -11.41 -5.43
C ALA A 38 -13.68 -11.24 -4.63
N THR A 39 -14.40 -12.34 -4.39
CA THR A 39 -15.74 -12.32 -3.78
C THR A 39 -15.74 -12.44 -2.26
N ASP A 40 -14.59 -12.71 -1.63
CA ASP A 40 -14.47 -12.91 -0.19
C ASP A 40 -13.03 -12.62 0.33
N GLY A 41 -12.22 -11.90 -0.43
CA GLY A 41 -10.82 -11.69 -0.08
C GLY A 41 -10.13 -10.59 -0.85
N GLY A 42 -8.81 -10.67 -0.91
CA GLY A 42 -7.94 -9.71 -1.55
C GLY A 42 -7.83 -9.87 -3.06
N ALA A 43 -7.67 -8.76 -3.77
CA ALA A 43 -7.49 -8.73 -5.22
C ALA A 43 -6.30 -7.86 -5.64
N GLY A 44 -5.61 -8.27 -6.70
CA GLY A 44 -4.60 -7.46 -7.36
C GLY A 44 -4.81 -7.45 -8.87
N GLY A 45 -4.75 -6.29 -9.50
CA GLY A 45 -4.94 -6.19 -10.95
C GLY A 45 -3.98 -7.08 -11.74
N LEU A 46 -2.75 -7.30 -11.22
CA LEU A 46 -1.80 -8.24 -11.80
C LEU A 46 -1.45 -9.39 -10.84
N ILE A 47 -1.06 -9.09 -9.62
CA ILE A 47 -0.64 -10.10 -8.63
C ILE A 47 -1.50 -9.96 -7.38
N ALA A 48 -2.15 -11.03 -6.94
CA ALA A 48 -2.91 -10.95 -5.70
C ALA A 48 -2.01 -11.00 -4.47
N HIS A 49 -1.10 -11.97 -4.37
CA HIS A 49 -0.19 -12.11 -3.25
C HIS A 49 1.26 -12.32 -3.74
N ASN A 50 2.17 -11.47 -3.29
CA ASN A 50 3.58 -11.52 -3.63
C ASN A 50 4.46 -11.70 -2.39
N THR A 51 5.13 -12.85 -2.28
CA THR A 51 6.20 -13.10 -1.29
C THR A 51 7.59 -13.11 -1.92
N GLY A 52 7.64 -13.17 -3.26
CA GLY A 52 8.88 -13.21 -4.03
C GLY A 52 9.44 -11.81 -4.34
N VAL A 53 10.66 -11.77 -4.85
CA VAL A 53 11.30 -10.53 -5.28
C VAL A 53 10.81 -10.13 -6.67
N LEU A 54 10.40 -8.86 -6.82
CA LEU A 54 10.07 -8.26 -8.10
C LEU A 54 11.17 -7.25 -8.47
N ASN A 55 11.91 -7.51 -9.55
CA ASN A 55 13.02 -6.64 -9.94
C ASN A 55 13.01 -6.33 -11.44
N ASN A 56 13.25 -5.07 -11.78
CA ASN A 56 13.29 -4.58 -13.16
C ASN A 56 12.02 -4.98 -13.95
N ILE A 57 10.84 -4.76 -13.34
CA ILE A 57 9.54 -5.07 -13.95
C ILE A 57 8.77 -3.78 -14.26
N THR A 58 7.90 -3.87 -15.25
CA THR A 58 6.88 -2.85 -15.51
C THR A 58 5.51 -3.50 -15.44
N MET A 59 4.68 -3.06 -14.51
CA MET A 59 3.29 -3.51 -14.35
C MET A 59 2.34 -2.34 -14.59
N ILE A 60 1.35 -2.56 -15.46
CA ILE A 60 0.30 -1.58 -15.77
C ILE A 60 -1.05 -2.24 -15.58
N ASN A 61 -1.90 -1.63 -14.76
CA ASN A 61 -3.30 -2.00 -14.66
C ASN A 61 -4.17 -0.88 -15.24
N ALA A 62 -5.07 -1.24 -16.11
CA ALA A 62 -6.15 -0.41 -16.62
C ALA A 62 -7.52 -1.14 -16.53
N GLY A 63 -7.56 -2.30 -15.88
CA GLY A 63 -8.77 -3.06 -15.64
C GLY A 63 -9.41 -2.73 -14.29
N LEU A 64 -10.70 -3.01 -14.16
CA LEU A 64 -11.42 -2.90 -12.90
C LEU A 64 -10.93 -3.97 -11.91
N VAL A 65 -10.59 -3.56 -10.69
CA VAL A 65 -10.19 -4.46 -9.60
C VAL A 65 -11.17 -4.33 -8.45
N THR A 66 -11.76 -5.43 -8.04
CA THR A 66 -12.71 -5.48 -6.92
C THR A 66 -12.27 -6.56 -5.91
N GLY A 67 -12.21 -6.17 -4.65
CA GLY A 67 -12.00 -7.10 -3.52
C GLY A 67 -12.94 -6.77 -2.38
N THR A 68 -13.57 -7.78 -1.79
CA THR A 68 -14.56 -7.60 -0.70
C THR A 68 -14.03 -8.07 0.66
N GLY A 69 -12.77 -8.52 0.72
CA GLY A 69 -12.18 -8.96 1.98
C GLY A 69 -12.00 -7.84 2.99
N THR A 70 -12.30 -8.17 4.25
CA THR A 70 -12.14 -7.28 5.40
C THR A 70 -11.09 -7.78 6.38
N ASP A 71 -10.55 -8.97 6.15
CA ASP A 71 -9.52 -9.58 7.01
C ASP A 71 -8.20 -8.82 6.93
N GLY A 72 -7.38 -8.96 7.98
CA GLY A 72 -6.11 -8.27 8.10
C GLY A 72 -5.13 -8.50 6.94
N ASP A 73 -5.25 -9.61 6.23
CA ASP A 73 -4.40 -10.02 5.10
C ASP A 73 -5.09 -9.81 3.73
N SER A 74 -6.36 -9.41 3.72
CA SER A 74 -7.13 -9.14 2.51
C SER A 74 -6.88 -7.72 2.03
N GLY A 75 -5.95 -7.55 1.10
CA GLY A 75 -5.64 -6.27 0.48
C GLY A 75 -6.17 -6.18 -0.95
N THR A 76 -6.75 -5.04 -1.32
CA THR A 76 -7.17 -4.77 -2.70
C THR A 76 -6.28 -3.68 -3.30
N GLY A 77 -5.53 -4.04 -4.32
CA GLY A 77 -4.62 -3.12 -4.99
C GLY A 77 -4.82 -3.08 -6.51
N GLY A 78 -4.69 -1.91 -7.10
CA GLY A 78 -4.76 -1.77 -8.55
C GLY A 78 -3.77 -2.67 -9.30
N LEU A 79 -2.61 -2.99 -8.66
CA LEU A 79 -1.63 -3.91 -9.21
C LEU A 79 -1.38 -5.12 -8.31
N ILE A 80 -1.16 -4.89 -7.01
CA ILE A 80 -0.81 -5.95 -6.06
C ILE A 80 -1.76 -5.90 -4.87
N GLY A 81 -2.42 -7.01 -4.56
CA GLY A 81 -3.28 -7.11 -3.37
C GLY A 81 -2.46 -7.03 -2.09
N TYR A 82 -1.55 -8.00 -1.88
CA TYR A 82 -0.67 -8.06 -0.73
C TYR A 82 0.79 -8.29 -1.17
N ASN A 83 1.68 -7.41 -0.74
CA ASN A 83 3.12 -7.49 -1.02
C ASN A 83 3.93 -7.69 0.26
N GLU A 84 4.61 -8.83 0.36
CA GLU A 84 5.60 -9.14 1.40
C GLU A 84 7.04 -9.11 0.85
N GLY A 85 7.19 -9.34 -0.45
CA GLY A 85 8.49 -9.39 -1.11
C GLY A 85 9.07 -8.02 -1.43
N ASP A 86 10.36 -7.99 -1.72
CA ASP A 86 11.03 -6.76 -2.13
C ASP A 86 10.68 -6.41 -3.58
N ILE A 87 10.42 -5.12 -3.84
CA ILE A 87 10.19 -4.57 -5.18
C ILE A 87 11.27 -3.55 -5.47
N THR A 88 12.07 -3.79 -6.51
CA THR A 88 13.21 -2.93 -6.82
C THR A 88 13.30 -2.58 -8.32
N ASN A 89 13.81 -1.38 -8.62
CA ASN A 89 14.12 -0.91 -9.98
C ASN A 89 12.93 -1.04 -10.96
N SER A 90 11.72 -0.79 -10.51
CA SER A 90 10.49 -1.18 -11.18
C SER A 90 9.54 0.00 -11.42
N VAL A 91 8.52 -0.23 -12.25
CA VAL A 91 7.43 0.72 -12.50
C VAL A 91 6.10 0.02 -12.28
N LEU A 92 5.31 0.54 -11.35
CA LEU A 92 3.97 0.08 -11.00
C LEU A 92 2.99 1.22 -11.26
N GLU A 93 2.14 1.06 -12.26
CA GLU A 93 1.20 2.10 -12.69
C GLU A 93 -0.24 1.57 -12.78
N ASN A 94 -1.14 2.14 -11.99
CA ASN A 94 -2.57 2.00 -12.18
C ASN A 94 -3.08 3.22 -12.95
N THR A 95 -3.65 3.03 -14.12
CA THR A 95 -3.85 4.09 -15.10
C THR A 95 -5.28 4.14 -15.66
N VAL A 96 -5.61 5.27 -16.26
CA VAL A 96 -6.85 5.52 -17.01
C VAL A 96 -6.52 5.83 -18.46
N GLY A 97 -7.51 5.69 -19.36
CA GLY A 97 -7.33 6.01 -20.75
C GLY A 97 -6.32 5.14 -21.47
N PHE A 98 -6.13 3.90 -21.01
CA PHE A 98 -5.24 2.95 -21.67
C PHE A 98 -5.95 2.36 -22.90
N GLU A 99 -5.41 2.59 -24.08
CA GLU A 99 -6.04 2.20 -25.34
C GLU A 99 -5.42 0.91 -25.90
N ILE A 100 -6.27 -0.07 -26.21
CA ILE A 100 -5.90 -1.27 -26.95
C ILE A 100 -6.99 -1.52 -28.01
N ASN A 101 -6.61 -1.59 -29.29
CA ASN A 101 -7.52 -1.88 -30.41
C ASN A 101 -8.78 -0.99 -30.44
N ASP A 102 -8.59 0.31 -30.24
CA ASP A 102 -9.66 1.33 -30.19
C ASP A 102 -10.62 1.22 -28.99
N GLU A 103 -10.31 0.40 -27.98
CA GLU A 103 -11.03 0.34 -26.70
C GLU A 103 -10.22 1.06 -25.61
N THR A 104 -10.91 1.88 -24.80
CA THR A 104 -10.33 2.62 -23.68
C THR A 104 -10.62 1.89 -22.37
N PHE A 105 -9.60 1.74 -21.54
CA PHE A 105 -9.66 1.06 -20.24
C PHE A 105 -9.27 1.99 -19.09
N ASP A 106 -9.98 1.86 -17.97
CA ASP A 106 -9.76 2.66 -16.77
C ASP A 106 -9.55 1.74 -15.54
N GLY A 107 -8.41 1.88 -14.89
CA GLY A 107 -7.95 1.03 -13.79
C GLY A 107 -8.63 1.32 -12.45
N VAL A 108 -9.95 1.38 -12.39
CA VAL A 108 -10.70 1.67 -11.15
C VAL A 108 -10.48 0.57 -10.11
N VAL A 109 -10.28 0.98 -8.85
CA VAL A 109 -10.16 0.05 -7.72
C VAL A 109 -11.34 0.21 -6.78
N THR A 110 -12.00 -0.91 -6.47
CA THR A 110 -13.13 -0.96 -5.53
C THR A 110 -12.85 -1.98 -4.44
N GLY A 111 -13.07 -1.61 -3.18
CA GLY A 111 -12.82 -2.51 -2.05
C GLY A 111 -13.54 -2.07 -0.79
N VAL A 112 -13.28 -2.76 0.32
CA VAL A 112 -13.84 -2.42 1.63
C VAL A 112 -12.71 -2.00 2.58
N SER A 113 -11.68 -2.81 2.77
CA SER A 113 -10.57 -2.50 3.67
C SER A 113 -9.22 -2.79 3.01
N ASN A 114 -8.16 -2.12 3.49
CA ASN A 114 -6.81 -2.22 2.96
C ASN A 114 -6.76 -1.98 1.44
N VAL A 115 -7.37 -0.88 0.99
CA VAL A 115 -7.50 -0.55 -0.43
C VAL A 115 -6.43 0.45 -0.84
N GLY A 116 -5.66 0.10 -1.86
CA GLY A 116 -4.65 0.98 -2.44
C GLY A 116 -4.79 1.08 -3.97
N GLY A 117 -4.59 2.27 -4.51
CA GLY A 117 -4.60 2.45 -5.97
C GLY A 117 -3.51 1.64 -6.69
N VAL A 118 -2.43 1.26 -5.98
CA VAL A 118 -1.35 0.42 -6.49
C VAL A 118 -1.23 -0.87 -5.70
N ILE A 119 -1.12 -0.78 -4.37
CA ILE A 119 -0.91 -1.93 -3.48
C ILE A 119 -1.91 -1.86 -2.33
N GLY A 120 -2.63 -2.95 -2.06
CA GLY A 120 -3.55 -3.03 -0.92
C GLY A 120 -2.80 -3.03 0.42
N ILE A 121 -1.92 -4.01 0.63
CA ILE A 121 -1.07 -4.15 1.81
C ILE A 121 0.38 -4.26 1.38
N ASN A 122 1.28 -3.52 2.02
CA ASN A 122 2.71 -3.63 1.83
C ASN A 122 3.46 -3.86 3.14
N THR A 123 4.16 -4.99 3.26
CA THR A 123 5.08 -5.30 4.36
C THR A 123 6.53 -5.40 3.87
N GLY A 124 6.72 -5.51 2.56
CA GLY A 124 8.02 -5.61 1.91
C GLY A 124 8.73 -4.26 1.72
N LYS A 125 9.96 -4.32 1.24
CA LYS A 125 10.76 -3.16 0.86
C LYS A 125 10.50 -2.77 -0.59
N ILE A 126 10.17 -1.50 -0.83
CA ILE A 126 10.03 -0.94 -2.17
C ILE A 126 11.11 0.14 -2.37
N GLU A 127 12.03 -0.07 -3.30
CA GLU A 127 13.18 0.79 -3.51
C GLU A 127 13.43 1.04 -5.00
N ASN A 128 13.84 2.25 -5.36
CA ASN A 128 14.10 2.62 -6.75
C ASN A 128 12.93 2.23 -7.68
N THR A 129 11.70 2.44 -7.22
CA THR A 129 10.49 1.98 -7.90
C THR A 129 9.49 3.11 -8.00
N SER A 130 8.88 3.27 -9.19
CA SER A 130 7.75 4.19 -9.36
C SER A 130 6.46 3.53 -8.90
N LEU A 131 5.71 4.23 -8.04
CA LEU A 131 4.34 3.90 -7.66
C LEU A 131 3.43 5.03 -8.14
N MET A 132 2.59 4.76 -9.12
CA MET A 132 1.76 5.76 -9.76
C MET A 132 0.31 5.30 -9.79
N ASN A 133 -0.59 6.07 -9.20
CA ASN A 133 -2.02 5.89 -9.38
C ASN A 133 -2.62 7.10 -10.09
N LYS A 134 -3.30 6.86 -11.19
CA LYS A 134 -4.03 7.84 -11.97
C LYS A 134 -5.53 7.54 -12.01
N ALA A 135 -5.92 6.35 -11.58
CA ALA A 135 -7.29 5.86 -11.60
C ALA A 135 -8.00 6.10 -10.26
N ASP A 136 -9.30 6.16 -10.30
CA ASP A 136 -10.12 6.41 -9.13
C ASP A 136 -10.22 5.19 -8.22
N ILE A 137 -10.36 5.47 -6.92
CA ILE A 137 -10.63 4.49 -5.88
C ILE A 137 -12.02 4.77 -5.33
N THR A 138 -12.90 3.77 -5.37
CA THR A 138 -14.25 3.89 -4.83
C THR A 138 -14.49 2.80 -3.79
N VAL A 139 -14.78 3.22 -2.57
CA VAL A 139 -15.14 2.33 -1.47
C VAL A 139 -16.59 2.58 -1.09
N ASN A 140 -17.40 1.53 -1.17
CA ASN A 140 -18.79 1.56 -0.74
C ASN A 140 -18.94 0.68 0.49
N VAL A 141 -19.46 1.26 1.56
CA VAL A 141 -19.59 0.60 2.86
C VAL A 141 -21.06 0.57 3.25
N ASP A 142 -21.54 -0.58 3.67
CA ASP A 142 -22.89 -0.73 4.19
C ASP A 142 -23.06 -0.03 5.54
N GLU A 143 -24.30 0.33 5.92
CA GLU A 143 -24.60 1.16 7.10
C GLU A 143 -24.01 0.64 8.43
N ASN A 144 -23.74 -0.67 8.53
CA ASN A 144 -23.23 -1.32 9.73
C ASN A 144 -21.76 -1.74 9.62
N GLU A 145 -21.10 -1.37 8.54
CA GLU A 145 -19.68 -1.69 8.30
C GLU A 145 -18.82 -0.43 8.32
N ASN A 146 -17.51 -0.62 8.45
CA ASN A 146 -16.55 0.46 8.36
C ASN A 146 -15.44 0.06 7.37
N ALA A 147 -15.11 0.97 6.48
CA ALA A 147 -13.92 0.84 5.66
C ALA A 147 -12.68 1.23 6.46
N GLU A 148 -11.57 0.54 6.24
CA GLU A 148 -10.32 0.85 6.92
C GLU A 148 -9.13 0.86 5.96
N ASN A 149 -8.19 1.80 6.21
CA ASN A 149 -6.90 1.84 5.56
C ASN A 149 -7.01 2.00 4.03
N ILE A 150 -7.51 3.14 3.59
CA ILE A 150 -7.69 3.48 2.18
C ILE A 150 -6.62 4.48 1.76
N GLY A 151 -5.79 4.13 0.78
CA GLY A 151 -4.69 4.97 0.31
C GLY A 151 -4.67 5.12 -1.21
N GLY A 152 -4.32 6.29 -1.70
CA GLY A 152 -4.17 6.54 -3.13
C GLY A 152 -3.12 5.67 -3.80
N LEU A 153 -2.10 5.23 -3.04
CA LEU A 153 -1.10 4.26 -3.48
C LEU A 153 -1.18 2.95 -2.68
N ILE A 154 -1.15 3.05 -1.35
CA ILE A 154 -1.06 1.89 -0.46
C ILE A 154 -2.13 2.01 0.63
N GLY A 155 -2.95 0.97 0.78
CA GLY A 155 -3.95 0.93 1.84
C GLY A 155 -3.30 0.87 3.22
N LYS A 156 -2.54 -0.19 3.48
CA LYS A 156 -1.82 -0.43 4.74
C LYS A 156 -0.32 -0.65 4.47
N ASN A 157 0.55 0.04 5.18
CA ASN A 157 1.99 -0.05 5.00
C ASN A 157 2.73 -0.31 6.31
N THR A 158 3.42 -1.44 6.42
CA THR A 158 4.40 -1.75 7.47
C THR A 158 5.83 -1.84 6.91
N GLY A 159 5.96 -1.80 5.59
CA GLY A 159 7.22 -1.87 4.87
C GLY A 159 7.85 -0.50 4.61
N THR A 160 8.97 -0.50 3.92
CA THR A 160 9.66 0.74 3.53
C THR A 160 9.40 1.06 2.07
N VAL A 161 9.04 2.33 1.79
CA VAL A 161 8.82 2.82 0.43
C VAL A 161 9.76 3.99 0.16
N THR A 162 10.72 3.78 -0.73
CA THR A 162 11.74 4.78 -1.06
C THR A 162 11.77 5.03 -2.55
N GLY A 163 11.38 6.24 -2.97
CA GLY A 163 11.61 6.74 -4.32
C GLY A 163 13.11 6.96 -4.55
N GLY A 164 13.62 6.49 -5.68
CA GLY A 164 15.03 6.59 -6.03
C GLY A 164 15.34 7.88 -6.79
N ARG A 165 16.56 8.40 -6.56
CA ARG A 165 17.21 9.38 -7.43
C ARG A 165 18.25 8.64 -8.25
N ASP A 166 18.25 8.80 -9.56
CA ASP A 166 19.47 8.48 -10.31
C ASP A 166 20.54 9.52 -9.97
N ALA A 167 21.68 9.09 -9.49
CA ALA A 167 22.77 10.00 -9.10
C ALA A 167 23.32 10.83 -10.29
N SER A 168 22.99 10.42 -11.52
CA SER A 168 23.42 11.06 -12.78
C SER A 168 22.37 12.01 -13.37
N ASP A 169 21.14 12.06 -12.82
CA ASP A 169 20.04 12.83 -13.38
C ASP A 169 19.51 13.86 -12.36
N SER A 170 19.32 15.10 -12.78
CA SER A 170 18.69 16.16 -11.98
C SER A 170 17.18 15.95 -11.80
N TYR A 171 16.60 14.99 -12.51
CA TYR A 171 15.18 14.59 -12.43
C TYR A 171 15.00 13.31 -11.62
N TYR A 172 13.90 13.19 -10.89
CA TYR A 172 13.54 11.96 -10.19
C TYR A 172 13.21 10.87 -11.22
N LYS A 173 14.04 9.84 -11.31
CA LYS A 173 13.83 8.70 -12.18
C LYS A 173 12.62 7.87 -11.74
N TYR A 174 12.39 7.80 -10.44
CA TYR A 174 11.28 7.03 -9.85
C TYR A 174 10.29 7.95 -9.16
N GLN A 175 9.05 7.89 -9.60
CA GLN A 175 7.96 8.78 -9.17
C GLN A 175 7.01 8.06 -8.22
N ILE A 176 6.61 8.74 -7.15
CA ILE A 176 5.61 8.25 -6.19
C ILE A 176 4.50 9.28 -6.13
N TYR A 177 3.34 9.00 -6.75
CA TYR A 177 2.23 9.95 -6.74
C TYR A 177 0.85 9.32 -6.92
N ASN A 178 -0.16 10.02 -6.40
CA ASN A 178 -1.56 9.76 -6.68
C ASN A 178 -2.20 10.98 -7.35
N ASN A 179 -2.85 10.77 -8.48
CA ASN A 179 -3.70 11.74 -9.18
C ASN A 179 -5.17 11.29 -9.20
N GLY A 180 -5.47 10.03 -8.90
CA GLY A 180 -6.82 9.50 -8.83
C GLY A 180 -7.62 10.05 -7.66
N VAL A 181 -8.92 10.16 -7.83
CA VAL A 181 -9.85 10.56 -6.79
C VAL A 181 -10.11 9.39 -5.84
N ILE A 182 -10.16 9.67 -4.54
CA ILE A 182 -10.56 8.69 -3.52
C ILE A 182 -11.96 9.06 -3.04
N THR A 183 -12.92 8.15 -3.20
CA THR A 183 -14.29 8.31 -2.73
C THR A 183 -14.63 7.20 -1.75
N VAL A 184 -15.00 7.58 -0.52
CA VAL A 184 -15.49 6.64 0.52
C VAL A 184 -16.94 7.01 0.84
N ASN A 185 -17.86 6.15 0.39
CA ASN A 185 -19.29 6.27 0.63
C ASN A 185 -19.65 5.44 1.86
N GLY A 186 -19.97 6.12 2.96
CA GLY A 186 -20.24 5.51 4.26
C GLY A 186 -19.18 5.86 5.31
N ASN A 187 -19.07 5.05 6.35
CA ASN A 187 -18.12 5.26 7.43
C ASN A 187 -16.76 4.65 7.09
N GLY A 188 -15.69 5.35 7.43
CA GLY A 188 -14.34 4.84 7.24
C GLY A 188 -13.34 5.40 8.23
N SER A 189 -12.15 4.80 8.25
CA SER A 189 -11.02 5.28 9.05
C SER A 189 -9.70 5.10 8.30
N ASN A 190 -8.73 5.98 8.59
CA ASN A 190 -7.40 5.95 8.03
C ASN A 190 -7.41 6.12 6.49
N ILE A 191 -7.88 7.26 6.02
CA ILE A 191 -7.98 7.60 4.60
C ILE A 191 -6.86 8.57 4.24
N GLY A 192 -5.96 8.18 3.35
CA GLY A 192 -4.81 8.99 2.97
C GLY A 192 -4.63 9.14 1.46
N GLY A 193 -4.19 10.30 1.00
CA GLY A 193 -3.94 10.54 -0.42
C GLY A 193 -2.83 9.68 -1.02
N LEU A 194 -1.89 9.18 -0.19
CA LEU A 194 -0.89 8.19 -0.58
C LEU A 194 -1.02 6.90 0.23
N ILE A 195 -1.05 6.98 1.55
CA ILE A 195 -1.12 5.82 2.45
C ILE A 195 -2.30 5.97 3.40
N GLY A 196 -3.15 4.95 3.48
CA GLY A 196 -4.25 4.91 4.44
C GLY A 196 -3.72 4.80 5.87
N ASN A 197 -3.07 3.71 6.20
CA ASN A 197 -2.43 3.46 7.50
C ASN A 197 -0.95 3.14 7.33
N ASN A 198 -0.08 3.95 7.92
CA ASN A 198 1.36 3.74 7.98
C ASN A 198 1.74 3.30 9.39
N GLU A 199 1.92 1.99 9.59
CA GLU A 199 2.16 1.37 10.89
C GLU A 199 3.61 1.58 11.39
N ILE A 200 3.93 1.08 12.57
CA ILE A 200 5.15 1.36 13.35
C ILE A 200 6.46 1.25 12.54
N ASN A 201 6.57 0.28 11.64
CA ASN A 201 7.76 0.08 10.81
C ASN A 201 7.63 0.70 9.42
N GLY A 202 6.45 1.24 9.09
CA GLY A 202 6.16 1.81 7.78
C GLY A 202 6.93 3.10 7.54
N SER A 203 7.42 3.28 6.33
CA SER A 203 8.01 4.54 5.91
C SER A 203 7.67 4.87 4.46
N LEU A 204 7.50 6.15 4.19
CA LEU A 204 7.36 6.69 2.84
C LEU A 204 8.28 7.88 2.67
N SER A 205 9.11 7.88 1.64
CA SER A 205 9.92 9.03 1.27
C SER A 205 9.52 9.57 -0.10
N LYS A 206 9.28 10.89 -0.19
CA LYS A 206 9.12 11.64 -1.45
C LYS A 206 7.91 11.22 -2.29
N GLY A 207 6.71 11.41 -1.79
CA GLY A 207 5.50 11.26 -2.58
C GLY A 207 4.67 12.55 -2.60
N TYR A 208 3.77 12.67 -3.60
CA TYR A 208 2.80 13.76 -3.67
C TYR A 208 1.42 13.26 -4.09
N ASN A 209 0.40 13.92 -3.59
CA ASN A 209 -0.99 13.66 -3.94
C ASN A 209 -1.60 14.91 -4.58
N THR A 210 -2.21 14.76 -5.74
CA THR A 210 -3.02 15.79 -6.41
C THR A 210 -4.48 15.36 -6.55
N GLY A 211 -4.80 14.09 -6.26
CA GLY A 211 -6.16 13.58 -6.26
C GLY A 211 -6.99 14.13 -5.10
N ALA A 212 -8.26 14.37 -5.36
CA ALA A 212 -9.20 14.76 -4.33
C ALA A 212 -9.59 13.57 -3.43
N ILE A 213 -9.97 13.85 -2.19
CA ILE A 213 -10.45 12.85 -1.23
C ILE A 213 -11.86 13.26 -0.76
N TYR A 214 -12.85 12.42 -1.04
CA TYR A 214 -14.24 12.56 -0.59
C TYR A 214 -14.57 11.45 0.40
N ALA A 215 -14.54 11.76 1.68
CA ALA A 215 -14.70 10.79 2.77
C ALA A 215 -15.45 11.42 3.97
N SER A 216 -16.60 12.01 3.73
CA SER A 216 -17.32 12.85 4.71
C SER A 216 -17.77 12.11 5.98
N GLY A 217 -18.00 10.79 5.91
CA GLY A 217 -18.34 9.93 7.05
C GLY A 217 -17.12 9.34 7.79
N SER A 218 -15.89 9.66 7.35
CA SER A 218 -14.69 8.96 7.79
C SER A 218 -13.89 9.73 8.85
N LYS A 219 -13.04 8.99 9.59
CA LYS A 219 -12.08 9.51 10.58
C LYS A 219 -10.64 9.39 10.05
N ASN A 220 -9.73 10.18 10.62
CA ASN A 220 -8.31 10.16 10.24
C ASN A 220 -8.12 10.33 8.73
N VAL A 221 -8.65 11.42 8.18
CA VAL A 221 -8.52 11.74 6.76
C VAL A 221 -7.36 12.71 6.56
N GLY A 222 -6.36 12.31 5.79
CA GLY A 222 -5.16 13.12 5.53
C GLY A 222 -4.83 13.22 4.03
N GLY A 223 -4.39 14.38 3.57
CA GLY A 223 -4.01 14.59 2.17
C GLY A 223 -2.84 13.73 1.69
N ILE A 224 -2.02 13.21 2.60
CA ILE A 224 -0.88 12.29 2.33
C ILE A 224 -1.06 10.96 3.06
N VAL A 225 -1.19 10.97 4.39
CA VAL A 225 -1.34 9.78 5.23
C VAL A 225 -2.56 9.95 6.11
N GLY A 226 -3.43 8.95 6.17
CA GLY A 226 -4.61 8.94 7.03
C GLY A 226 -4.24 8.77 8.51
N ASN A 227 -3.56 7.69 8.84
CA ASN A 227 -3.00 7.40 10.16
C ASN A 227 -1.51 7.10 10.05
N ASN A 228 -0.69 7.69 10.91
CA ASN A 228 0.75 7.49 10.91
C ASN A 228 1.24 7.08 12.30
N GLU A 229 1.52 5.81 12.48
CA GLU A 229 2.08 5.21 13.69
C GLU A 229 3.60 4.99 13.60
N ALA A 230 4.22 5.37 12.47
CA ALA A 230 5.63 5.15 12.24
C ALA A 230 6.50 5.82 13.31
N LEU A 231 7.30 5.02 14.02
CA LEU A 231 8.27 5.52 14.98
C LEU A 231 9.46 6.13 14.22
N SER A 232 9.78 7.38 14.50
CA SER A 232 11.00 7.93 13.94
C SER A 232 12.22 7.19 14.57
N ALA A 233 13.22 6.85 13.75
CA ALA A 233 14.46 6.22 14.21
C ALA A 233 15.14 7.01 15.37
N ARG A 234 14.86 8.30 15.49
CA ARG A 234 15.34 9.15 16.60
C ARG A 234 14.75 8.78 17.95
N TYR A 235 13.47 8.34 18.00
CA TYR A 235 12.87 7.90 19.26
C TYR A 235 13.44 6.57 19.73
N LEU A 236 13.69 5.63 18.81
CA LEU A 236 14.35 4.36 19.14
C LEU A 236 15.78 4.58 19.66
N THR A 237 16.54 5.48 19.04
CA THR A 237 17.90 5.82 19.50
C THR A 237 17.87 6.51 20.86
N LEU A 238 16.90 7.38 21.11
CA LEU A 238 16.75 8.05 22.41
C LEU A 238 16.32 7.07 23.50
N LEU A 239 15.39 6.16 23.23
CA LEU A 239 14.99 5.09 24.16
C LEU A 239 16.18 4.17 24.51
N TRP A 240 16.96 3.75 23.50
CA TRP A 240 18.18 2.95 23.71
C TRP A 240 19.22 3.70 24.51
N LEU A 241 19.42 4.98 24.26
CA LEU A 241 20.36 5.81 25.02
C LEU A 241 19.92 5.99 26.47
N ILE A 242 18.62 6.23 26.71
CA ILE A 242 18.04 6.33 28.06
C ILE A 242 18.17 4.99 28.78
N LEU A 243 17.86 3.88 28.13
CA LEU A 243 18.00 2.54 28.70
C LEU A 243 19.45 2.21 29.03
N LEU A 244 20.41 2.59 28.19
CA LEU A 244 21.84 2.38 28.40
C LEU A 244 22.36 3.21 29.58
N ILE A 245 21.88 4.43 29.76
CA ILE A 245 22.21 5.30 30.90
C ILE A 245 21.64 4.69 32.21
N LEU A 246 20.39 4.22 32.17
CA LEU A 246 19.73 3.60 33.31
C LEU A 246 20.40 2.29 33.75
N ILE A 247 20.93 1.50 32.80
CA ILE A 247 21.67 0.25 33.13
C ILE A 247 23.07 0.55 33.74
N LYS A 248 23.69 1.66 33.34
CA LYS A 248 25.05 2.00 33.81
C LYS A 248 25.10 2.79 35.10
N THR A 249 23.99 3.33 35.60
CA THR A 249 23.93 4.07 36.86
C THR A 249 23.34 3.19 37.97
N PRO A 250 23.87 3.22 39.19
CA PRO A 250 23.25 2.53 40.34
C PRO A 250 21.84 3.08 40.56
N GLN A 251 20.83 2.25 40.39
CA GLN A 251 19.44 2.64 40.51
C GLN A 251 18.85 2.30 41.85
N SER A 252 18.03 3.20 42.40
CA SER A 252 17.20 2.87 43.55
C SER A 252 16.05 1.91 43.15
N PRO A 253 15.50 1.12 44.06
CA PRO A 253 14.38 0.20 43.76
C PRO A 253 13.16 0.88 43.12
N ALA A 254 12.92 2.13 43.44
CA ALA A 254 11.80 2.92 42.87
C ALA A 254 12.00 3.25 41.37
N VAL A 255 13.25 3.44 40.94
CA VAL A 255 13.57 3.71 39.51
C VAL A 255 13.46 2.42 38.69
N LEU A 256 13.89 1.27 39.26
CA LEU A 256 13.76 -0.02 38.59
C LEU A 256 12.30 -0.41 38.34
N THR A 257 11.39 -0.12 39.25
CA THR A 257 9.95 -0.34 39.06
C THR A 257 9.37 0.57 37.99
N SER A 258 9.80 1.83 37.93
CA SER A 258 9.34 2.79 36.88
C SER A 258 9.83 2.41 35.49
N VAL A 259 11.06 1.90 35.38
CA VAL A 259 11.62 1.42 34.08
C VAL A 259 10.91 0.14 33.63
N ALA A 260 10.58 -0.78 34.52
CA ALA A 260 9.81 -1.98 34.21
C ALA A 260 8.38 -1.61 33.68
N TRP A 261 7.75 -0.61 34.29
CA TRP A 261 6.44 -0.13 33.89
C TRP A 261 6.47 0.56 32.50
N LEU A 262 7.49 1.37 32.20
CA LEU A 262 7.70 1.97 30.89
C LEU A 262 8.01 0.93 29.81
N ALA A 263 8.78 -0.10 30.12
CA ALA A 263 9.05 -1.22 29.20
C ALA A 263 7.78 -2.03 28.89
N GLN A 264 6.86 -2.14 29.85
CA GLN A 264 5.58 -2.82 29.67
C GLN A 264 4.61 -2.01 28.81
N ILE A 265 4.63 -0.67 28.88
CA ILE A 265 3.86 0.23 28.00
C ILE A 265 4.41 0.19 26.55
N ALA A 266 5.72 0.10 26.38
CA ALA A 266 6.36 0.04 25.06
C ALA A 266 6.20 -1.32 24.35
N ALA A 267 5.69 -2.36 25.05
CA ALA A 267 5.46 -3.70 24.52
C ALA A 267 3.99 -3.96 24.15
N HIS A 268 3.14 -2.96 24.32
CA HIS A 268 1.73 -2.92 23.86
C HIS A 268 1.55 -1.84 22.81
#